data_bc27ca3a12617fd786bb5bf95ffae259
#
_entry.id   bc27ca3a12617fd786bb5bf95ffae259
#
_cell.length_a   1.000
_cell.length_b   1.000
_cell.length_c   1.000
_cell.angle_alpha   90.00
_cell.angle_beta   90.00
_cell.angle_gamma   90.00
#
_symmetry.space_group_name_H-M   'P 1'
#
loop_
_entity.id
_entity.type
_entity.pdbx_description
1 polymer ?
#
loop_
_entity_poly.entity_id
_entity_poly.type
_entity_poly.pdbx_seq_one_letter_code
_entity_poly.pdbx_strand_id
1 'polypeptide(L)'
;MTTYAGSEGSGAKYTVLPGQRYVNFSFRNPFRTGGAYAGQYVVALAPITDNKAVIHHWLLYGLDLSGSRTQVAGWAPGGTNTVLDPDVMQDLTVYTSFVMQVHYNNNTGQMQPDGSGVALCPTTQRRTNVAGVFTLGTTSIFIPPLAEAEAKATCNVQRPMTIIGTWPHMHQVGWGFRTEHVRGGFNLPDLSNIPSGQWSFEGQRQYPVLPRRQVQVGDVIRTTCSYRNARPTAVTFGENTEDEMCFDFMLVYPYGPTMRRCNGQAVP
;
A
#
# COMPACT_ATOMS: atom_id res chain seq x y z
N MET A 1 5.78 6.87 14.13
CA MET A 1 5.20 8.01 13.37
C MET A 1 3.71 8.00 13.60
N THR A 2 3.15 9.10 14.08
CA THR A 2 1.73 9.22 14.47
C THR A 2 1.15 10.56 14.02
N THR A 3 -0.17 10.65 13.91
CA THR A 3 -0.90 11.85 13.47
C THR A 3 -1.08 12.87 14.60
N TYR A 4 -0.03 13.15 15.36
CA TYR A 4 -0.08 14.24 16.31
C TYR A 4 0.19 15.56 15.60
N ALA A 5 -0.56 16.60 15.96
CA ALA A 5 -0.27 17.96 15.53
C ALA A 5 1.08 18.38 16.13
N GLY A 6 2.03 18.70 15.27
CA GLY A 6 3.40 19.00 15.65
C GLY A 6 4.39 18.00 15.09
N SER A 7 5.68 18.30 15.19
CA SER A 7 6.73 17.45 14.69
C SER A 7 6.87 16.16 15.49
N GLU A 8 6.89 15.05 14.81
CA GLU A 8 7.41 13.76 15.28
C GLU A 8 6.67 13.12 16.46
N GLY A 9 5.35 13.26 16.53
CA GLY A 9 4.52 12.57 17.54
C GLY A 9 4.54 13.23 18.90
N SER A 10 4.98 14.49 18.99
CA SER A 10 4.87 15.33 20.17
C SER A 10 3.75 16.34 19.99
N GLY A 11 2.92 16.52 20.99
CA GLY A 11 1.84 17.49 20.98
C GLY A 11 0.46 16.89 21.11
N ALA A 12 -0.58 17.66 20.78
CA ALA A 12 -1.96 17.21 20.78
C ALA A 12 -2.25 16.31 19.58
N LYS A 13 -3.18 15.38 19.74
CA LYS A 13 -3.73 14.58 18.64
C LYS A 13 -4.27 15.49 17.54
N TYR A 14 -4.18 15.03 16.27
CA TYR A 14 -4.74 15.76 15.16
C TYR A 14 -6.27 15.87 15.30
N THR A 15 -6.81 17.06 15.04
CA THR A 15 -8.25 17.28 15.06
C THR A 15 -8.85 17.02 13.68
N VAL A 16 -9.56 15.91 13.56
CA VAL A 16 -10.23 15.49 12.33
C VAL A 16 -11.60 16.18 12.25
N LEU A 17 -11.75 17.06 11.26
CA LEU A 17 -13.04 17.72 11.01
C LEU A 17 -14.05 16.74 10.39
N PRO A 18 -15.39 16.98 10.51
CA PRO A 18 -16.38 16.17 9.80
C PRO A 18 -16.16 16.10 8.30
N GLY A 19 -16.54 14.97 7.70
CA GLY A 19 -16.41 14.66 6.29
C GLY A 19 -15.17 13.86 5.94
N GLN A 20 -14.95 13.66 4.65
CA GLN A 20 -13.77 12.94 4.12
C GLN A 20 -12.64 13.90 3.81
N ARG A 21 -11.40 13.48 4.07
CA ARG A 21 -10.20 14.24 3.71
C ARG A 21 -8.95 13.41 3.71
N TYR A 22 -8.01 13.83 2.87
CA TYR A 22 -6.63 13.37 2.91
C TYR A 22 -5.76 14.39 3.63
N VAL A 23 -4.94 13.92 4.56
CA VAL A 23 -4.01 14.76 5.32
C VAL A 23 -2.62 14.17 5.25
N ASN A 24 -1.64 14.99 4.91
CA ASN A 24 -0.24 14.58 4.85
C ASN A 24 0.51 15.02 6.13
N PHE A 25 1.15 14.06 6.79
CA PHE A 25 2.01 14.29 7.95
C PHE A 25 3.45 14.03 7.55
N SER A 26 4.34 15.02 7.73
CA SER A 26 5.74 14.92 7.36
C SER A 26 6.61 14.57 8.58
N PHE A 27 7.58 13.68 8.38
CA PHE A 27 8.51 13.22 9.41
C PHE A 27 9.95 13.28 8.91
N ARG A 28 10.88 13.62 9.80
CA ARG A 28 12.30 13.39 9.56
C ARG A 28 12.57 11.90 9.49
N ASN A 29 13.57 11.51 8.71
CA ASN A 29 13.95 10.11 8.67
C ASN A 29 14.85 9.76 9.89
N PRO A 30 14.36 8.94 10.84
CA PRO A 30 15.14 8.58 12.03
C PRO A 30 16.26 7.56 11.73
N PHE A 31 16.30 6.96 10.54
CA PHE A 31 17.30 5.97 10.11
C PHE A 31 18.52 6.60 9.41
N ARG A 32 18.46 7.90 9.10
CA ARG A 32 19.61 8.63 8.52
C ARG A 32 20.57 9.11 9.59
N THR A 33 21.77 9.48 9.13
CA THR A 33 22.82 10.09 9.99
C THR A 33 22.25 11.23 10.82
N GLY A 34 22.44 11.16 12.13
CA GLY A 34 21.89 12.10 13.12
C GLY A 34 20.48 11.75 13.62
N GLY A 35 19.84 10.75 13.06
CA GLY A 35 18.56 10.23 13.57
C GLY A 35 18.74 9.20 14.68
N ALA A 36 17.68 8.97 15.46
CA ALA A 36 17.69 8.07 16.62
C ALA A 36 18.02 6.60 16.27
N TYR A 37 17.77 6.18 15.05
CA TYR A 37 18.01 4.81 14.53
C TYR A 37 18.96 4.83 13.33
N ALA A 38 19.94 5.74 13.33
CA ALA A 38 20.88 5.91 12.22
C ALA A 38 21.57 4.59 11.85
N GLY A 39 21.53 4.22 10.55
CA GLY A 39 22.14 3.01 10.01
C GLY A 39 21.44 1.71 10.38
N GLN A 40 20.26 1.77 11.02
CA GLN A 40 19.46 0.58 11.31
C GLN A 40 18.45 0.28 10.18
N TYR A 41 17.95 -0.95 10.17
CA TYR A 41 17.00 -1.49 9.19
C TYR A 41 15.67 -1.78 9.87
N VAL A 42 14.58 -1.89 9.11
CA VAL A 42 13.27 -2.22 9.64
C VAL A 42 12.94 -3.69 9.34
N VAL A 43 12.47 -4.40 10.38
CA VAL A 43 12.14 -5.83 10.31
C VAL A 43 10.69 -6.14 10.65
N ALA A 44 9.95 -5.16 11.16
CA ALA A 44 8.50 -5.27 11.34
C ALA A 44 7.87 -3.87 11.36
N LEU A 45 6.59 -3.85 11.02
CA LEU A 45 5.74 -2.67 11.08
C LEU A 45 4.44 -3.05 11.79
N ALA A 46 3.99 -2.17 12.70
CA ALA A 46 2.72 -2.36 13.39
C ALA A 46 1.84 -1.12 13.19
N PRO A 47 0.63 -1.23 12.65
CA PRO A 47 -0.30 -0.11 12.59
C PRO A 47 -0.71 0.29 14.01
N ILE A 48 -0.77 1.59 14.26
CA ILE A 48 -1.34 2.18 15.46
C ILE A 48 -2.69 2.76 15.06
N THR A 49 -3.77 2.20 15.59
CA THR A 49 -5.13 2.67 15.34
C THR A 49 -5.70 3.26 16.62
N ASP A 50 -5.74 4.60 16.70
CA ASP A 50 -6.22 5.31 17.88
C ASP A 50 -7.72 5.58 17.81
N ASN A 51 -8.22 6.18 16.73
CA ASN A 51 -9.64 6.49 16.57
C ASN A 51 -10.24 5.81 15.33
N LYS A 52 -10.76 4.60 15.54
CA LYS A 52 -11.37 3.79 14.47
C LYS A 52 -12.62 4.42 13.84
N ALA A 53 -13.25 5.39 14.52
CA ALA A 53 -14.45 6.03 14.00
C ALA A 53 -14.15 7.02 12.87
N VAL A 54 -12.89 7.43 12.69
CA VAL A 54 -12.53 8.46 11.73
C VAL A 54 -11.37 8.08 10.79
N ILE A 55 -10.45 7.18 11.23
CA ILE A 55 -9.36 6.75 10.35
C ILE A 55 -9.86 5.66 9.39
N HIS A 56 -9.65 5.87 8.08
CA HIS A 56 -9.98 4.89 7.07
C HIS A 56 -8.75 4.08 6.63
N HIS A 57 -7.70 4.75 6.14
CA HIS A 57 -6.41 4.10 5.84
C HIS A 57 -5.27 5.13 5.87
N TRP A 58 -4.04 4.64 5.85
CA TRP A 58 -2.87 5.47 5.64
C TRP A 58 -1.84 4.77 4.74
N LEU A 59 -1.11 5.59 3.97
CA LEU A 59 0.04 5.20 3.18
C LEU A 59 1.27 5.95 3.68
N LEU A 60 2.38 5.24 3.91
CA LEU A 60 3.67 5.82 4.28
C LEU A 60 4.56 5.86 3.05
N TYR A 61 5.02 7.04 2.69
CA TYR A 61 5.94 7.29 1.60
C TYR A 61 7.30 7.72 2.12
N GLY A 62 8.38 7.14 1.58
CA GLY A 62 9.73 7.67 1.69
C GLY A 62 9.97 8.66 0.54
N LEU A 63 10.59 9.80 0.83
CA LEU A 63 11.00 10.80 -0.14
C LEU A 63 12.49 10.66 -0.42
N ASP A 64 12.88 10.65 -1.70
CA ASP A 64 14.29 10.72 -2.10
C ASP A 64 14.80 12.17 -2.16
N LEU A 65 16.05 12.36 -2.60
CA LEU A 65 16.67 13.69 -2.74
C LEU A 65 15.98 14.59 -3.76
N SER A 66 15.27 14.00 -4.73
CA SER A 66 14.48 14.74 -5.73
C SER A 66 13.09 15.10 -5.22
N GLY A 67 12.69 14.62 -4.05
CA GLY A 67 11.34 14.74 -3.52
C GLY A 67 10.36 13.71 -4.09
N SER A 68 10.84 12.75 -4.91
CA SER A 68 10.00 11.69 -5.45
C SER A 68 9.54 10.76 -4.33
N ARG A 69 8.27 10.41 -4.36
CA ARG A 69 7.64 9.52 -3.37
C ARG A 69 7.80 8.06 -3.74
N THR A 70 8.07 7.22 -2.76
CA THR A 70 8.05 5.76 -2.87
C THR A 70 7.25 5.21 -1.72
N GLN A 71 6.21 4.44 -1.98
CA GLN A 71 5.46 3.77 -0.93
C GLN A 71 6.35 2.76 -0.21
N VAL A 72 6.42 2.84 1.11
CA VAL A 72 7.21 1.93 1.95
C VAL A 72 6.34 1.06 2.85
N ALA A 73 5.13 1.52 3.17
CA ALA A 73 4.15 0.80 3.96
C ALA A 73 2.74 1.35 3.71
N GLY A 74 1.73 0.65 4.20
CA GLY A 74 0.36 1.11 4.25
C GLY A 74 -0.47 0.26 5.19
N TRP A 75 -1.63 0.78 5.55
CA TRP A 75 -2.61 0.08 6.37
C TRP A 75 -4.02 0.51 5.97
N ALA A 76 -4.94 -0.45 5.97
CA ALA A 76 -6.37 -0.25 5.86
C ALA A 76 -7.10 -1.14 6.88
N PRO A 77 -8.40 -0.93 7.14
CA PRO A 77 -9.18 -1.76 8.05
C PRO A 77 -9.02 -3.25 7.76
N GLY A 78 -8.81 -4.05 8.81
CA GLY A 78 -8.49 -5.47 8.70
C GLY A 78 -7.01 -5.79 8.54
N GLY A 79 -6.16 -4.79 8.25
CA GLY A 79 -4.70 -4.94 8.20
C GLY A 79 -4.10 -5.23 9.58
N THR A 80 -3.09 -6.11 9.62
CA THR A 80 -2.38 -6.54 10.83
C THR A 80 -0.91 -6.10 10.78
N ASN A 81 -0.15 -6.48 11.79
CA ASN A 81 1.30 -6.27 11.81
C ASN A 81 1.96 -7.00 10.64
N THR A 82 2.91 -6.34 10.00
CA THR A 82 3.80 -6.96 9.03
C THR A 82 5.11 -7.32 9.73
N VAL A 83 5.41 -8.61 9.82
CA VAL A 83 6.69 -9.11 10.35
C VAL A 83 7.44 -9.74 9.19
N LEU A 84 8.64 -9.24 8.91
CA LEU A 84 9.47 -9.76 7.84
C LEU A 84 10.19 -11.04 8.30
N ASP A 85 10.33 -11.99 7.39
CA ASP A 85 11.07 -13.22 7.64
C ASP A 85 12.51 -12.94 8.13
N PRO A 86 13.15 -13.89 8.84
CA PRO A 86 14.46 -13.66 9.48
C PRO A 86 15.58 -13.25 8.52
N ASP A 87 15.45 -13.53 7.22
CA ASP A 87 16.41 -13.18 6.17
C ASP A 87 16.03 -11.90 5.40
N VAL A 88 14.90 -11.24 5.75
CA VAL A 88 14.35 -10.08 5.02
C VAL A 88 14.31 -8.84 5.91
N MET A 89 14.65 -7.68 5.35
CA MET A 89 14.55 -6.36 5.99
C MET A 89 14.09 -5.31 4.99
N GLN A 90 13.64 -4.16 5.47
CA GLN A 90 13.54 -2.94 4.65
C GLN A 90 14.70 -2.00 5.00
N ASP A 91 15.33 -1.43 3.98
CA ASP A 91 16.33 -0.37 4.14
C ASP A 91 15.68 0.99 3.90
N LEU A 92 15.36 1.67 4.98
CA LEU A 92 14.74 3.00 4.95
C LEU A 92 15.78 4.14 5.03
N THR A 93 17.07 3.84 5.14
CA THR A 93 18.16 4.84 5.21
C THR A 93 18.29 5.63 3.91
N VAL A 94 17.80 5.06 2.80
CA VAL A 94 17.86 5.65 1.45
C VAL A 94 16.96 6.88 1.25
N TYR A 95 15.97 7.07 2.12
CA TYR A 95 15.03 8.20 2.02
C TYR A 95 15.52 9.41 2.84
N THR A 96 15.16 10.61 2.39
CA THR A 96 15.50 11.87 3.09
C THR A 96 14.54 12.15 4.24
N SER A 97 13.28 11.87 4.04
CA SER A 97 12.17 12.11 4.97
C SER A 97 11.02 11.16 4.65
N PHE A 98 9.98 11.19 5.48
CA PHE A 98 8.75 10.44 5.25
C PHE A 98 7.53 11.37 5.17
N VAL A 99 6.53 10.94 4.40
CA VAL A 99 5.18 11.50 4.42
C VAL A 99 4.20 10.36 4.67
N MET A 100 3.40 10.49 5.71
CA MET A 100 2.25 9.61 5.94
C MET A 100 1.00 10.34 5.45
N GLN A 101 0.41 9.84 4.39
CA GLN A 101 -0.88 10.31 3.88
C GLN A 101 -1.98 9.50 4.58
N VAL A 102 -2.85 10.19 5.29
CA VAL A 102 -3.96 9.58 6.02
C VAL A 102 -5.27 9.98 5.37
N HIS A 103 -6.06 8.99 5.02
CA HIS A 103 -7.45 9.19 4.64
C HIS A 103 -8.35 9.08 5.87
N TYR A 104 -9.01 10.18 6.18
CA TYR A 104 -10.03 10.26 7.20
C TYR A 104 -11.42 10.23 6.59
N ASN A 105 -12.33 9.48 7.24
CA ASN A 105 -13.76 9.44 6.93
C ASN A 105 -14.56 9.71 8.22
N ASN A 106 -14.69 10.96 8.59
CA ASN A 106 -15.38 11.36 9.82
C ASN A 106 -16.88 11.63 9.58
N ASN A 107 -17.68 10.60 9.76
CA ASN A 107 -19.14 10.67 9.64
C ASN A 107 -19.86 10.95 10.97
N THR A 108 -19.13 11.31 12.04
CA THR A 108 -19.73 11.57 13.37
C THR A 108 -20.46 12.90 13.47
N GLY A 109 -20.26 13.79 12.50
CA GLY A 109 -20.81 15.15 12.50
C GLY A 109 -20.07 16.11 13.45
N GLN A 110 -19.04 15.64 14.19
CA GLN A 110 -18.29 16.45 15.15
C GLN A 110 -16.77 16.29 14.92
N MET A 111 -16.00 17.25 15.39
CA MET A 111 -14.55 17.16 15.42
C MET A 111 -14.09 16.01 16.32
N GLN A 112 -13.15 15.19 15.86
CA GLN A 112 -12.65 14.02 16.55
C GLN A 112 -11.13 14.08 16.67
N PRO A 113 -10.53 13.75 17.82
CA PRO A 113 -9.08 13.62 17.93
C PRO A 113 -8.62 12.27 17.35
N ASP A 114 -7.46 12.26 16.67
CA ASP A 114 -6.80 11.05 16.21
C ASP A 114 -5.28 11.12 16.38
N GLY A 115 -4.70 10.02 16.89
CA GLY A 115 -3.27 9.81 17.07
C GLY A 115 -2.79 8.52 16.40
N SER A 116 -3.50 8.05 15.38
CA SER A 116 -3.15 6.84 14.62
C SER A 116 -1.79 6.98 13.92
N GLY A 117 -1.23 5.88 13.44
CA GLY A 117 0.06 5.91 12.76
C GLY A 117 0.68 4.53 12.59
N VAL A 118 2.03 4.48 12.61
CA VAL A 118 2.82 3.27 12.46
C VAL A 118 3.98 3.22 13.43
N ALA A 119 4.16 2.08 14.08
CA ALA A 119 5.39 1.72 14.79
C ALA A 119 6.29 0.92 13.83
N LEU A 120 7.57 1.29 13.79
CA LEU A 120 8.61 0.59 13.05
C LEU A 120 9.53 -0.13 14.04
N CYS A 121 9.83 -1.40 13.78
CA CYS A 121 10.76 -2.17 14.60
C CYS A 121 12.16 -2.13 13.95
N PRO A 122 13.10 -1.36 14.54
CA PRO A 122 14.44 -1.24 14.02
C PRO A 122 15.34 -2.40 14.46
N THR A 123 16.38 -2.69 13.68
CA THR A 123 17.46 -3.63 14.02
C THR A 123 18.79 -3.14 13.48
N THR A 124 19.86 -3.39 14.22
CA THR A 124 21.25 -3.18 13.75
C THR A 124 21.75 -4.33 12.90
N GLN A 125 21.09 -5.49 12.98
CA GLN A 125 21.47 -6.67 12.22
C GLN A 125 21.00 -6.53 10.75
N ARG A 126 21.95 -6.44 9.84
CA ARG A 126 21.69 -6.49 8.41
C ARG A 126 21.24 -7.89 8.01
N ARG A 127 20.16 -8.00 7.26
CA ARG A 127 19.66 -9.26 6.68
C ARG A 127 20.02 -9.36 5.19
N THR A 128 19.95 -10.56 4.64
CA THR A 128 20.41 -10.84 3.27
C THR A 128 19.55 -10.15 2.22
N ASN A 129 18.23 -10.10 2.43
CA ASN A 129 17.27 -9.63 1.43
C ASN A 129 16.68 -8.27 1.82
N VAL A 130 16.86 -7.28 0.95
CA VAL A 130 16.22 -5.97 1.10
C VAL A 130 14.89 -5.99 0.36
N ALA A 131 13.79 -5.84 1.09
CA ALA A 131 12.44 -5.81 0.55
C ALA A 131 11.90 -4.38 0.45
N GLY A 132 10.91 -4.21 -0.42
CA GLY A 132 10.14 -2.97 -0.56
C GLY A 132 8.84 -3.22 -1.31
N VAL A 133 8.02 -2.16 -1.44
CA VAL A 133 6.72 -2.25 -2.08
C VAL A 133 6.85 -2.05 -3.58
N PHE A 134 6.45 -3.07 -4.34
CA PHE A 134 6.28 -3.04 -5.79
C PHE A 134 4.80 -2.92 -6.11
N THR A 135 4.42 -1.90 -6.88
CA THR A 135 3.03 -1.64 -7.22
C THR A 135 2.71 -2.11 -8.63
N LEU A 136 1.68 -2.93 -8.77
CA LEU A 136 1.09 -3.31 -10.04
C LEU A 136 -0.37 -2.89 -10.06
N GLY A 137 -0.75 -2.10 -11.06
CA GLY A 137 -2.13 -1.62 -11.16
C GLY A 137 -2.35 -0.75 -12.39
N THR A 138 -3.52 -0.14 -12.47
CA THR A 138 -3.91 0.75 -13.55
C THR A 138 -4.77 1.91 -13.07
N THR A 139 -4.56 3.06 -13.67
CA THR A 139 -5.45 4.23 -13.55
C THR A 139 -6.45 4.32 -14.70
N SER A 140 -6.37 3.42 -15.68
CA SER A 140 -7.33 3.34 -16.79
C SER A 140 -8.58 2.60 -16.33
N ILE A 141 -9.43 3.30 -15.58
CA ILE A 141 -10.66 2.78 -14.98
C ILE A 141 -11.85 3.58 -15.51
N PHE A 142 -12.82 2.87 -16.09
CA PHE A 142 -14.11 3.42 -16.45
C PHE A 142 -15.20 2.36 -16.20
N ILE A 143 -16.08 2.65 -15.28
CA ILE A 143 -17.15 1.74 -14.86
C ILE A 143 -18.49 2.44 -15.19
N PRO A 144 -19.23 1.98 -16.19
CA PRO A 144 -20.50 2.61 -16.58
C PRO A 144 -21.53 2.61 -15.44
N PRO A 145 -22.54 3.48 -15.52
CA PRO A 145 -23.67 3.45 -14.60
C PRO A 145 -24.39 2.11 -14.66
N LEU A 146 -24.82 1.60 -13.50
CA LEU A 146 -25.66 0.38 -13.38
C LEU A 146 -25.07 -0.84 -14.09
N ALA A 147 -23.75 -0.97 -14.12
CA ALA A 147 -23.04 -1.99 -14.89
C ALA A 147 -21.91 -2.67 -14.11
N GLU A 148 -21.51 -3.83 -14.61
CA GLU A 148 -20.25 -4.49 -14.25
C GLU A 148 -19.16 -4.09 -15.25
N ALA A 149 -17.92 -4.01 -14.77
CA ALA A 149 -16.74 -3.71 -15.58
C ALA A 149 -15.49 -4.37 -14.99
N GLU A 150 -14.42 -4.40 -15.76
CA GLU A 150 -13.09 -4.83 -15.31
C GLU A 150 -12.03 -3.80 -15.69
N ALA A 151 -11.05 -3.63 -14.81
CA ALA A 151 -9.80 -2.97 -15.12
C ALA A 151 -8.63 -3.96 -14.99
N LYS A 152 -7.66 -3.87 -15.90
CA LYS A 152 -6.54 -4.83 -15.98
C LYS A 152 -5.21 -4.11 -16.06
N ALA A 153 -4.24 -4.62 -15.31
CA ALA A 153 -2.84 -4.24 -15.40
C ALA A 153 -1.99 -5.47 -15.71
N THR A 154 -1.06 -5.34 -16.63
CA THR A 154 -0.15 -6.44 -17.00
C THR A 154 1.29 -5.99 -16.88
N CYS A 155 2.09 -6.79 -16.19
CA CYS A 155 3.52 -6.62 -16.04
C CYS A 155 4.28 -7.72 -16.76
N ASN A 156 5.04 -7.37 -17.80
CA ASN A 156 6.06 -8.25 -18.37
C ASN A 156 7.33 -8.10 -17.54
N VAL A 157 7.66 -9.11 -16.78
CA VAL A 157 8.77 -9.08 -15.81
C VAL A 157 10.11 -8.93 -16.51
N GLN A 158 10.83 -7.86 -16.20
CA GLN A 158 12.14 -7.54 -16.77
C GLN A 158 13.30 -7.87 -15.83
N ARG A 159 13.03 -8.11 -14.56
CA ARG A 159 14.03 -8.45 -13.55
C ARG A 159 13.46 -9.50 -12.59
N PRO A 160 14.28 -10.48 -12.17
CA PRO A 160 13.81 -11.49 -11.23
C PRO A 160 13.53 -10.84 -9.87
N MET A 161 12.47 -11.31 -9.22
CA MET A 161 12.10 -10.90 -7.86
C MET A 161 11.42 -12.06 -7.13
N THR A 162 11.41 -11.98 -5.81
CA THR A 162 10.64 -12.89 -4.96
C THR A 162 9.53 -12.10 -4.29
N ILE A 163 8.28 -12.50 -4.50
CA ILE A 163 7.10 -11.91 -3.87
C ILE A 163 6.83 -12.66 -2.56
N ILE A 164 6.71 -11.91 -1.47
CA ILE A 164 6.48 -12.43 -0.13
C ILE A 164 5.14 -12.00 0.48
N GLY A 165 4.50 -11.01 -0.13
CA GLY A 165 3.18 -10.54 0.30
C GLY A 165 2.48 -9.75 -0.79
N THR A 166 1.15 -9.67 -0.71
CA THR A 166 0.29 -8.88 -1.59
C THR A 166 -0.71 -8.09 -0.76
N TRP A 167 -1.14 -6.97 -1.28
CA TRP A 167 -2.17 -6.14 -0.69
C TRP A 167 -3.06 -5.58 -1.78
N PRO A 168 -4.14 -6.33 -2.14
CA PRO A 168 -5.16 -5.89 -3.08
C PRO A 168 -5.85 -4.62 -2.61
N HIS A 169 -6.03 -3.65 -3.52
CA HIS A 169 -6.65 -2.37 -3.21
C HIS A 169 -7.61 -1.92 -4.31
N MET A 170 -8.86 -1.73 -3.94
CA MET A 170 -9.94 -1.09 -4.68
C MET A 170 -10.79 -0.27 -3.70
N HIS A 171 -11.75 0.51 -4.21
CA HIS A 171 -12.71 1.26 -3.40
C HIS A 171 -14.08 0.56 -3.33
N GLN A 172 -15.16 1.37 -3.22
CA GLN A 172 -16.49 0.91 -2.81
C GLN A 172 -17.24 0.05 -3.83
N VAL A 173 -17.02 0.26 -5.15
CA VAL A 173 -17.70 -0.52 -6.17
C VAL A 173 -16.90 -1.73 -6.63
N GLY A 174 -15.76 -2.00 -5.95
CA GLY A 174 -15.02 -3.25 -6.11
C GLY A 174 -15.91 -4.46 -5.87
N TRP A 175 -15.73 -5.52 -6.68
CA TRP A 175 -16.55 -6.72 -6.64
C TRP A 175 -15.71 -7.98 -6.47
N GLY A 176 -14.56 -8.05 -7.13
CA GLY A 176 -13.59 -9.14 -7.04
C GLY A 176 -12.20 -8.68 -7.46
N PHE A 177 -11.17 -9.38 -7.01
CA PHE A 177 -9.78 -9.04 -7.28
C PHE A 177 -8.95 -10.28 -7.54
N ARG A 178 -8.10 -10.25 -8.57
CA ARG A 178 -7.21 -11.36 -8.88
C ARG A 178 -5.86 -10.88 -9.39
N THR A 179 -4.78 -11.44 -8.85
CA THR A 179 -3.43 -11.29 -9.40
C THR A 179 -2.88 -12.65 -9.80
N GLU A 180 -2.69 -12.82 -11.10
CA GLU A 180 -2.19 -14.03 -11.74
C GLU A 180 -0.69 -13.97 -11.96
N HIS A 181 -0.02 -15.12 -11.88
CA HIS A 181 1.36 -15.30 -12.30
C HIS A 181 1.39 -16.29 -13.46
N VAL A 182 1.87 -15.84 -14.62
CA VAL A 182 1.98 -16.65 -15.86
C VAL A 182 3.43 -16.86 -16.22
N ARG A 183 3.82 -18.10 -16.46
CA ARG A 183 5.17 -18.50 -16.91
C ARG A 183 5.08 -19.43 -18.10
N GLY A 184 5.74 -19.06 -19.20
CA GLY A 184 5.74 -19.87 -20.43
C GLY A 184 4.33 -20.09 -21.00
N GLY A 185 3.38 -19.18 -20.78
CA GLY A 185 1.99 -19.30 -21.20
C GLY A 185 1.09 -20.09 -20.23
N PHE A 186 1.61 -20.63 -19.14
CA PHE A 186 0.85 -21.39 -18.15
C PHE A 186 0.58 -20.57 -16.89
N ASN A 187 -0.65 -20.60 -16.38
CA ASN A 187 -1.00 -20.00 -15.11
C ASN A 187 -0.40 -20.83 -13.96
N LEU A 188 0.38 -20.18 -13.11
CA LEU A 188 0.75 -20.70 -11.80
C LEU A 188 -0.35 -20.35 -10.79
N PRO A 189 -0.32 -20.89 -9.55
CA PRO A 189 -1.29 -20.49 -8.53
C PRO A 189 -1.31 -18.97 -8.36
N ASP A 190 -2.49 -18.39 -8.20
CA ASP A 190 -2.69 -16.95 -8.05
C ASP A 190 -1.87 -16.38 -6.90
N LEU A 191 -1.42 -15.14 -7.03
CA LEU A 191 -0.79 -14.37 -5.96
C LEU A 191 -1.83 -13.81 -5.00
N SER A 192 -2.94 -13.31 -5.57
CA SER A 192 -4.13 -12.84 -4.86
C SER A 192 -5.36 -13.34 -5.59
N ASN A 193 -6.37 -13.79 -4.83
CA ASN A 193 -7.66 -14.16 -5.40
C ASN A 193 -8.77 -13.86 -4.38
N ILE A 194 -9.57 -12.86 -4.70
CA ILE A 194 -10.80 -12.51 -3.99
C ILE A 194 -11.94 -12.71 -5.00
N PRO A 195 -12.71 -13.79 -4.89
CA PRO A 195 -13.79 -14.09 -5.84
C PRO A 195 -14.80 -12.96 -5.95
N SER A 196 -15.46 -12.87 -7.09
CA SER A 196 -16.55 -11.91 -7.33
C SER A 196 -17.62 -11.99 -6.22
N GLY A 197 -17.99 -10.84 -5.69
CA GLY A 197 -18.92 -10.71 -4.56
C GLY A 197 -18.28 -10.86 -3.18
N GLN A 198 -16.99 -11.10 -3.10
CA GLN A 198 -16.26 -11.24 -1.81
C GLN A 198 -15.33 -10.07 -1.50
N TRP A 199 -15.24 -9.08 -2.38
CA TRP A 199 -14.51 -7.86 -2.05
C TRP A 199 -15.17 -7.13 -0.88
N SER A 200 -14.35 -6.64 0.05
CA SER A 200 -14.79 -5.80 1.16
C SER A 200 -13.93 -4.53 1.22
N PHE A 201 -14.54 -3.38 1.02
CA PHE A 201 -13.90 -2.09 1.17
C PHE A 201 -13.36 -1.86 2.59
N GLU A 202 -14.07 -2.39 3.61
CA GLU A 202 -13.70 -2.30 5.01
C GLU A 202 -12.77 -3.44 5.48
N GLY A 203 -12.39 -4.35 4.60
CA GLY A 203 -11.60 -5.54 4.94
C GLY A 203 -10.39 -5.77 4.04
N GLN A 204 -9.68 -4.73 3.68
CA GLN A 204 -8.52 -4.79 2.78
C GLN A 204 -7.27 -5.28 3.52
N ARG A 205 -7.04 -6.59 3.48
CA ARG A 205 -5.94 -7.24 4.20
C ARG A 205 -4.67 -7.32 3.35
N GLN A 206 -3.55 -7.41 4.03
CA GLN A 206 -2.31 -7.92 3.47
C GLN A 206 -2.31 -9.45 3.57
N TYR A 207 -1.89 -10.12 2.49
CA TYR A 207 -1.82 -11.58 2.42
C TYR A 207 -0.37 -12.01 2.26
N PRO A 208 0.16 -12.92 3.12
CA PRO A 208 1.46 -13.52 2.88
C PRO A 208 1.39 -14.43 1.65
N VAL A 209 2.42 -14.41 0.82
CA VAL A 209 2.57 -15.34 -0.30
C VAL A 209 3.43 -16.53 0.16
N LEU A 210 2.77 -17.66 0.43
CA LEU A 210 3.39 -18.86 0.93
C LEU A 210 3.10 -20.08 0.04
N PRO A 211 4.13 -20.80 -0.43
CA PRO A 211 5.56 -20.45 -0.32
C PRO A 211 5.87 -19.17 -1.09
N ARG A 212 6.97 -18.48 -0.69
CA ARG A 212 7.45 -17.28 -1.40
C ARG A 212 7.52 -17.52 -2.90
N ARG A 213 6.98 -16.60 -3.70
CA ARG A 213 6.89 -16.75 -5.15
C ARG A 213 8.07 -16.14 -5.86
N GLN A 214 8.88 -17.00 -6.48
CA GLN A 214 9.95 -16.56 -7.38
C GLN A 214 9.38 -16.21 -8.75
N VAL A 215 9.63 -14.99 -9.19
CA VAL A 215 9.25 -14.46 -10.49
C VAL A 215 10.51 -14.21 -11.31
N GLN A 216 10.51 -14.64 -12.57
CA GLN A 216 11.67 -14.63 -13.46
C GLN A 216 11.46 -13.66 -14.63
N VAL A 217 12.54 -13.27 -15.30
CA VAL A 217 12.44 -12.51 -16.55
C VAL A 217 11.66 -13.32 -17.57
N GLY A 218 10.71 -12.66 -18.24
CA GLY A 218 9.78 -13.26 -19.19
C GLY A 218 8.49 -13.82 -18.58
N ASP A 219 8.37 -13.86 -17.24
CA ASP A 219 7.08 -14.09 -16.60
C ASP A 219 6.13 -12.89 -16.83
N VAL A 220 4.84 -13.15 -16.69
CA VAL A 220 3.81 -12.12 -16.71
C VAL A 220 3.06 -12.14 -15.39
N ILE A 221 2.90 -10.97 -14.76
CA ILE A 221 1.99 -10.78 -13.64
C ILE A 221 0.82 -9.94 -14.15
N ARG A 222 -0.40 -10.38 -13.89
CA ARG A 222 -1.61 -9.70 -14.33
C ARG A 222 -2.55 -9.48 -13.16
N THR A 223 -2.91 -8.22 -12.91
CA THR A 223 -3.93 -7.85 -11.93
C THR A 223 -5.23 -7.53 -12.67
N THR A 224 -6.33 -8.11 -12.21
CA THR A 224 -7.70 -7.84 -12.68
C THR A 224 -8.54 -7.41 -11.49
N CYS A 225 -9.14 -6.23 -11.61
CA CYS A 225 -10.12 -5.70 -10.67
C CYS A 225 -11.49 -5.79 -11.33
N SER A 226 -12.41 -6.49 -10.69
CA SER A 226 -13.81 -6.59 -11.14
C SER A 226 -14.66 -5.64 -10.30
N TYR A 227 -15.58 -4.95 -10.93
CA TYR A 227 -16.42 -3.93 -10.32
C TYR A 227 -17.91 -4.21 -10.59
N ARG A 228 -18.77 -3.77 -9.64
CA ARG A 228 -20.21 -3.71 -9.80
C ARG A 228 -20.71 -2.35 -9.38
N ASN A 229 -21.03 -1.49 -10.35
CA ASN A 229 -21.52 -0.14 -10.11
C ASN A 229 -23.07 -0.14 -10.07
N ALA A 230 -23.63 0.02 -8.88
CA ALA A 230 -25.08 0.18 -8.71
C ALA A 230 -25.53 1.66 -8.73
N ARG A 231 -24.61 2.61 -8.98
CA ARG A 231 -24.89 4.04 -9.01
C ARG A 231 -25.41 4.46 -10.39
N PRO A 232 -26.24 5.52 -10.48
CA PRO A 232 -26.73 6.07 -11.75
C PRO A 232 -25.66 6.89 -12.50
N THR A 233 -24.45 7.04 -11.94
CA THR A 233 -23.31 7.77 -12.51
C THR A 233 -22.16 6.81 -12.80
N ALA A 234 -21.36 7.12 -13.82
CA ALA A 234 -20.12 6.39 -14.07
C ALA A 234 -19.10 6.64 -12.94
N VAL A 235 -18.22 5.66 -12.70
CA VAL A 235 -17.10 5.76 -11.76
C VAL A 235 -15.79 5.63 -12.54
N THR A 236 -14.82 6.48 -12.22
CA THR A 236 -13.50 6.52 -12.86
C THR A 236 -12.40 6.41 -11.83
N PHE A 237 -11.14 6.38 -12.28
CA PHE A 237 -10.00 6.45 -11.38
C PHE A 237 -9.99 7.75 -10.58
N GLY A 238 -9.67 7.64 -9.29
CA GLY A 238 -9.42 8.76 -8.38
C GLY A 238 -9.09 8.31 -6.98
N GLU A 239 -8.69 9.28 -6.15
CA GLU A 239 -8.27 9.03 -4.77
C GLU A 239 -9.41 9.10 -3.74
N ASN A 240 -10.55 9.69 -4.11
CA ASN A 240 -11.69 9.78 -3.20
C ASN A 240 -12.38 8.43 -3.04
N THR A 241 -13.10 8.26 -1.95
CA THR A 241 -13.83 7.01 -1.66
C THR A 241 -14.87 6.66 -2.73
N GLU A 242 -15.45 7.67 -3.38
CA GLU A 242 -16.44 7.52 -4.45
C GLU A 242 -15.84 7.15 -5.81
N ASP A 243 -14.56 7.46 -6.01
CA ASP A 243 -13.78 7.05 -7.17
C ASP A 243 -13.36 5.59 -7.05
N GLU A 244 -12.55 5.08 -7.97
CA GLU A 244 -12.04 3.72 -7.91
C GLU A 244 -10.54 3.63 -8.13
N MET A 245 -9.95 2.57 -7.57
CA MET A 245 -8.58 2.17 -7.76
C MET A 245 -8.49 0.69 -8.17
N CYS A 246 -7.37 0.32 -8.80
CA CYS A 246 -7.02 -1.05 -9.15
C CYS A 246 -5.54 -1.26 -8.95
N PHE A 247 -5.13 -1.67 -7.76
CA PHE A 247 -3.72 -1.89 -7.42
C PHE A 247 -3.51 -3.13 -6.57
N ASP A 248 -2.41 -3.84 -6.84
CA ASP A 248 -1.82 -4.81 -5.91
C ASP A 248 -0.47 -4.25 -5.42
N PHE A 249 -0.37 -3.99 -4.13
CA PHE A 249 0.86 -3.55 -3.48
C PHE A 249 1.61 -4.78 -2.99
N MET A 250 2.62 -5.20 -3.73
CA MET A 250 3.37 -6.42 -3.44
C MET A 250 4.63 -6.12 -2.64
N LEU A 251 4.88 -6.88 -1.59
CA LEU A 251 6.15 -6.84 -0.88
C LEU A 251 7.10 -7.80 -1.58
N VAL A 252 8.21 -7.28 -2.10
CA VAL A 252 9.15 -8.03 -2.94
C VAL A 252 10.62 -7.81 -2.56
N TYR A 253 11.49 -8.77 -2.89
CA TYR A 253 12.93 -8.60 -2.87
C TYR A 253 13.59 -9.30 -4.09
N PRO A 254 14.84 -8.91 -4.51
CA PRO A 254 15.57 -7.73 -4.07
C PRO A 254 14.83 -6.45 -4.48
N TYR A 255 14.88 -5.42 -3.63
CA TYR A 255 14.24 -4.15 -3.91
C TYR A 255 15.27 -3.03 -4.07
N GLY A 256 15.03 -2.15 -5.04
CA GLY A 256 15.89 -1.02 -5.31
C GLY A 256 15.16 0.07 -6.09
N PRO A 257 15.80 1.22 -6.35
CA PRO A 257 15.16 2.39 -6.98
C PRO A 257 14.45 2.12 -8.31
N THR A 258 14.88 1.09 -9.02
CA THR A 258 14.32 0.71 -10.34
C THR A 258 13.26 -0.38 -10.27
N MET A 259 12.93 -0.87 -9.06
CA MET A 259 11.96 -1.95 -8.81
C MET A 259 10.62 -1.46 -8.24
N ARG A 260 10.31 -0.18 -8.38
CA ARG A 260 9.12 0.41 -7.74
C ARG A 260 7.81 0.05 -8.44
N ARG A 261 7.85 -0.21 -9.74
CA ARG A 261 6.68 -0.47 -10.59
C ARG A 261 7.05 -1.19 -11.87
N CYS A 262 6.08 -1.81 -12.51
CA CYS A 262 6.27 -2.42 -13.82
C CYS A 262 6.27 -1.36 -14.93
N ASN A 263 7.27 -1.43 -15.80
CA ASN A 263 7.37 -0.76 -17.12
C ASN A 263 6.44 0.43 -17.36
N GLY A 264 6.74 1.58 -16.73
CA GLY A 264 6.11 2.85 -17.10
C GLY A 264 4.63 2.99 -16.74
N GLN A 265 4.03 2.07 -16.01
CA GLN A 265 2.66 2.25 -15.51
C GLN A 265 2.61 3.42 -14.51
N ALA A 266 1.66 4.32 -14.73
CA ALA A 266 1.36 5.37 -13.76
C ALA A 266 0.86 4.73 -12.47
N VAL A 267 1.39 5.20 -11.35
CA VAL A 267 0.88 4.86 -10.00
C VAL A 267 0.56 6.20 -9.37
N PRO A 268 -0.51 6.31 -8.59
CA PRO A 268 -0.88 7.56 -7.93
C PRO A 268 0.21 8.11 -7.02
#